data_3c209dea5cbb21f7312100e12f9ffa42
#
_entry.id   3c209dea5cbb21f7312100e12f9ffa42
#
_cell.length_a   1.000
_cell.length_b   1.000
_cell.length_c   1.000
_cell.angle_alpha   90.00
_cell.angle_beta   90.00
_cell.angle_gamma   90.00
#
_symmetry.space_group_name_H-M   'P 1'
#
loop_
_entity.id
_entity.type
_entity.pdbx_description
1 polymer ?
#
loop_
_entity_poly.entity_id
_entity_poly.type
_entity_poly.pdbx_seq_one_letter_code
_entity_poly.pdbx_strand_id
1 'polypeptide(L)'
;MFFVKDHKTRDMFDPLARFGPHRRNRLEKSWARLFREEILPVLPVHKLSPHYSGVTGSPTKDLYAMLGVMLLQQVHDLTDEEAVDQVAFNLKWQYALGISEEKEKEAYVCPKTLWTMRDILAREDLSGGIFETVTDKLAKLFCVDTTHQRLDSVHIFSNMRHLGRIGLFVRVIKTFLVNLKRHHGELFAALAKEMTEKYLKKSGESVFSMVKPSESERTLAALADDLFFLAQRFREEDVVAGMSSYKALVRVLREQCTVDEDAETKGKTVRIKPNKEIASDSLQNPSDPDATYCGHKGQGYQAQVMETYCPAPVGDGDETQGKGLSLITHVAVEQAHASDANALIPAIEDAKERGLGPTEVLADSLYGSEKNVAAAAAMGTEVVAPVPGGQKKSKSARLSEFALTEEGGIANCPIGHAPIEDVARGNHREAVFAVEHCLGCPKRKECPVKSVRNGYGFSYDRKQVKMAMRRAREKTVAFRDRYRCRSGIEGAFSALDRLTGVKQLRVRGMKAVRYCVTLKAAGVNLFRAVAIWNPERGGKPPGSPPSAGICSMVGGFFHRFVCLARNLHGIFSFGPFAHPIPAASAV
;
A
#
# COMPACT_ATOMS: atom_id res chain seq x y z
N MET A 1 22.66 11.12 -24.56
CA MET A 1 23.85 10.29 -24.20
C MET A 1 23.85 10.06 -22.70
N PHE A 2 24.13 8.83 -22.25
CA PHE A 2 24.20 8.47 -20.83
C PHE A 2 25.34 9.22 -20.12
N PHE A 3 25.02 9.93 -19.03
CA PHE A 3 26.00 10.70 -18.27
C PHE A 3 25.83 10.51 -16.76
N VAL A 4 26.92 10.25 -16.06
CA VAL A 4 27.00 10.16 -14.60
C VAL A 4 28.27 10.85 -14.10
N LYS A 5 28.17 11.54 -12.97
CA LYS A 5 29.31 12.06 -12.24
C LYS A 5 29.89 11.00 -11.31
N ASP A 6 31.17 11.11 -10.99
CA ASP A 6 31.75 10.39 -9.86
C ASP A 6 31.40 11.10 -8.54
N HIS A 7 30.53 10.48 -7.77
CA HIS A 7 30.13 10.97 -6.43
C HIS A 7 30.88 10.26 -5.30
N LYS A 8 31.80 9.33 -5.61
CA LYS A 8 32.60 8.60 -4.61
C LYS A 8 33.88 9.35 -4.27
N THR A 9 34.47 9.98 -5.27
CA THR A 9 35.70 10.78 -5.09
C THR A 9 35.30 12.21 -4.65
N ARG A 10 35.97 12.72 -3.61
CA ARG A 10 35.76 14.10 -3.17
C ARG A 10 36.28 15.08 -4.23
N ASP A 11 35.50 16.12 -4.49
CA ASP A 11 35.95 17.20 -5.37
C ASP A 11 37.23 17.85 -4.80
N MET A 12 38.19 18.12 -5.66
CA MET A 12 39.45 18.80 -5.28
C MET A 12 39.17 20.20 -4.74
N PHE A 13 38.17 20.87 -5.29
CA PHE A 13 37.67 22.17 -4.83
C PHE A 13 36.37 21.97 -4.06
N ASP A 14 36.38 22.36 -2.77
CA ASP A 14 35.19 22.30 -1.96
C ASP A 14 34.21 23.44 -2.37
N PRO A 15 33.07 23.13 -3.00
CA PRO A 15 32.10 24.15 -3.41
C PRO A 15 31.50 24.92 -2.23
N LEU A 16 31.66 24.42 -1.00
CA LEU A 16 31.20 25.06 0.22
C LEU A 16 32.27 25.91 0.92
N ALA A 17 33.49 26.00 0.36
CA ALA A 17 34.60 26.76 0.94
C ALA A 17 34.24 28.23 1.26
N ARG A 18 33.28 28.79 0.48
CA ARG A 18 32.74 30.16 0.66
C ARG A 18 31.81 30.31 1.88
N PHE A 19 31.33 29.19 2.47
CA PHE A 19 30.47 29.28 3.65
C PHE A 19 31.33 29.38 4.91
N GLY A 20 30.99 30.37 5.75
CA GLY A 20 31.58 30.46 7.09
C GLY A 20 31.29 29.20 7.93
N PRO A 21 32.09 28.96 8.97
CA PRO A 21 32.10 27.70 9.73
C PRO A 21 30.74 27.33 10.33
N HIS A 22 29.95 28.30 10.77
CA HIS A 22 28.63 28.03 11.35
C HIS A 22 27.63 27.50 10.32
N ARG A 23 27.56 28.08 9.11
CA ARG A 23 26.67 27.63 8.04
C ARG A 23 27.09 26.27 7.56
N ARG A 24 28.37 26.02 7.39
CA ARG A 24 28.94 24.74 6.98
C ARG A 24 28.60 23.64 8.00
N ASN A 25 28.84 23.87 9.29
CA ASN A 25 28.50 22.93 10.35
C ASN A 25 26.99 22.59 10.37
N ARG A 26 26.10 23.59 10.16
CA ARG A 26 24.65 23.33 10.06
C ARG A 26 24.29 22.46 8.87
N LEU A 27 24.94 22.62 7.74
CA LEU A 27 24.72 21.83 6.54
C LEU A 27 25.23 20.39 6.73
N GLU A 28 26.45 20.25 7.26
CA GLU A 28 27.08 18.95 7.53
C GLU A 28 26.35 18.14 8.61
N LYS A 29 25.65 18.80 9.56
CA LYS A 29 24.77 18.14 10.55
C LYS A 29 23.35 17.87 10.03
N SER A 30 23.05 18.24 8.79
CA SER A 30 21.73 18.03 8.19
C SER A 30 21.61 16.68 7.48
N TRP A 31 20.37 16.30 7.13
CA TRP A 31 20.07 15.11 6.31
C TRP A 31 20.84 15.08 4.99
N ALA A 32 21.17 16.26 4.46
CA ALA A 32 21.81 16.39 3.16
C ALA A 32 23.22 15.75 3.10
N ARG A 33 23.94 15.72 4.22
CA ARG A 33 25.23 15.04 4.30
C ARG A 33 25.08 13.52 4.22
N LEU A 34 24.17 12.94 5.02
CA LEU A 34 23.92 11.50 4.98
C LEU A 34 23.49 11.08 3.56
N PHE A 35 22.64 11.88 2.94
CA PHE A 35 22.19 11.63 1.58
C PHE A 35 23.36 11.66 0.59
N ARG A 36 24.17 12.72 0.61
CA ARG A 36 25.30 12.91 -0.30
C ARG A 36 26.36 11.83 -0.17
N GLU A 37 26.75 11.50 1.07
CA GLU A 37 27.89 10.61 1.33
C GLU A 37 27.51 9.13 1.22
N GLU A 38 26.30 8.75 1.64
CA GLU A 38 25.93 7.35 1.81
C GLU A 38 24.86 6.85 0.83
N ILE A 39 23.97 7.72 0.36
CA ILE A 39 22.84 7.33 -0.49
C ILE A 39 23.08 7.66 -1.95
N LEU A 40 23.45 8.88 -2.27
CA LEU A 40 23.62 9.31 -3.66
C LEU A 40 24.57 8.40 -4.47
N PRO A 41 25.77 8.03 -3.97
CA PRO A 41 26.74 7.24 -4.73
C PRO A 41 26.31 5.78 -4.98
N VAL A 42 25.30 5.29 -4.27
CA VAL A 42 24.83 3.89 -4.38
C VAL A 42 23.54 3.75 -5.18
N LEU A 43 22.88 4.87 -5.54
CA LEU A 43 21.64 4.80 -6.33
C LEU A 43 21.84 4.00 -7.63
N PRO A 44 20.86 3.17 -8.06
CA PRO A 44 21.04 2.17 -9.10
C PRO A 44 20.97 2.75 -10.53
N VAL A 45 21.84 3.73 -10.85
CA VAL A 45 21.87 4.41 -12.17
C VAL A 45 22.12 3.47 -13.34
N HIS A 46 22.81 2.34 -13.10
CA HIS A 46 23.05 1.33 -14.12
C HIS A 46 21.76 0.74 -14.70
N LYS A 47 20.67 0.70 -13.93
CA LYS A 47 19.35 0.25 -14.40
C LYS A 47 18.73 1.21 -15.42
N LEU A 48 19.22 2.44 -15.51
CA LEU A 48 18.76 3.44 -16.48
C LEU A 48 19.55 3.39 -17.80
N SER A 49 20.71 2.75 -17.84
CA SER A 49 21.58 2.75 -19.01
C SER A 49 20.92 2.26 -20.31
N PRO A 50 20.00 1.26 -20.31
CA PRO A 50 19.33 0.81 -21.53
C PRO A 50 18.43 1.86 -22.17
N HIS A 51 18.00 2.88 -21.42
CA HIS A 51 17.08 3.92 -21.88
C HIS A 51 17.79 5.15 -22.49
N TYR A 52 19.12 5.15 -22.50
CA TYR A 52 19.92 6.24 -23.01
C TYR A 52 21.01 5.74 -23.96
N SER A 53 21.22 6.45 -25.07
CA SER A 53 22.33 6.14 -25.97
C SER A 53 23.68 6.37 -25.29
N GLY A 54 24.62 5.44 -25.45
CA GLY A 54 26.00 5.59 -24.98
C GLY A 54 26.85 6.55 -25.83
N VAL A 55 26.44 6.79 -27.09
CA VAL A 55 27.32 7.43 -28.10
C VAL A 55 26.70 8.70 -28.71
N THR A 56 25.39 8.74 -28.91
CA THR A 56 24.72 9.81 -29.66
C THR A 56 23.77 10.65 -28.82
N GLY A 57 23.57 11.91 -29.21
CA GLY A 57 22.64 12.85 -28.56
C GLY A 57 23.30 13.73 -27.50
N SER A 58 22.55 14.71 -26.98
CA SER A 58 23.00 15.56 -25.88
C SER A 58 23.22 14.71 -24.61
N PRO A 59 24.24 15.00 -23.79
CA PRO A 59 24.41 14.37 -22.49
C PRO A 59 23.16 14.57 -21.61
N THR A 60 22.78 13.53 -20.87
CA THR A 60 21.74 13.67 -19.84
C THR A 60 22.22 14.61 -18.74
N LYS A 61 21.31 15.03 -17.87
CA LYS A 61 21.71 15.48 -16.54
C LYS A 61 22.41 14.34 -15.82
N ASP A 62 23.19 14.64 -14.79
CA ASP A 62 23.78 13.59 -13.95
C ASP A 62 22.67 12.67 -13.40
N LEU A 63 22.73 11.39 -13.73
CA LEU A 63 21.67 10.45 -13.41
C LEU A 63 21.60 10.11 -11.92
N TYR A 64 22.70 10.20 -11.18
CA TYR A 64 22.65 10.10 -9.72
C TYR A 64 21.84 11.25 -9.12
N ALA A 65 22.14 12.48 -9.52
CA ALA A 65 21.39 13.65 -9.09
C ALA A 65 19.92 13.53 -9.49
N MET A 66 19.61 13.06 -10.70
CA MET A 66 18.24 12.89 -11.16
C MET A 66 17.46 11.84 -10.34
N LEU A 67 18.04 10.68 -10.05
CA LEU A 67 17.40 9.71 -9.14
C LEU A 67 17.23 10.28 -7.73
N GLY A 68 18.20 11.05 -7.26
CA GLY A 68 18.12 11.78 -5.99
C GLY A 68 16.96 12.77 -5.98
N VAL A 69 16.78 13.55 -7.05
CA VAL A 69 15.63 14.47 -7.20
C VAL A 69 14.31 13.71 -7.14
N MET A 70 14.18 12.58 -7.87
CA MET A 70 12.96 11.77 -7.83
C MET A 70 12.64 11.27 -6.44
N LEU A 71 13.63 10.79 -5.68
CA LEU A 71 13.44 10.34 -4.30
C LEU A 71 13.03 11.49 -3.38
N LEU A 72 13.75 12.61 -3.42
CA LEU A 72 13.45 13.78 -2.59
C LEU A 72 12.11 14.42 -2.94
N GLN A 73 11.73 14.47 -4.21
CA GLN A 73 10.42 14.93 -4.64
C GLN A 73 9.29 14.12 -3.99
N GLN A 74 9.40 12.79 -4.00
CA GLN A 74 8.36 11.93 -3.45
C GLN A 74 8.27 12.02 -1.91
N VAL A 75 9.39 12.09 -1.21
CA VAL A 75 9.36 12.16 0.25
C VAL A 75 8.84 13.50 0.77
N HIS A 76 9.09 14.59 0.05
CA HIS A 76 8.57 15.91 0.39
C HIS A 76 7.20 16.22 -0.24
N ASP A 77 6.63 15.27 -0.97
CA ASP A 77 5.33 15.38 -1.68
C ASP A 77 5.24 16.64 -2.57
N LEU A 78 6.29 16.91 -3.35
CA LEU A 78 6.39 18.09 -4.20
C LEU A 78 5.82 17.85 -5.59
N THR A 79 5.26 18.89 -6.19
CA THR A 79 4.96 18.95 -7.62
C THR A 79 6.25 19.05 -8.44
N ASP A 80 6.16 18.97 -9.76
CA ASP A 80 7.34 19.11 -10.64
C ASP A 80 7.92 20.51 -10.55
N GLU A 81 7.09 21.54 -10.54
CA GLU A 81 7.52 22.93 -10.40
C GLU A 81 8.22 23.18 -9.06
N GLU A 82 7.60 22.73 -7.95
CA GLU A 82 8.22 22.85 -6.62
C GLU A 82 9.56 22.10 -6.54
N ALA A 83 9.68 20.92 -7.17
CA ALA A 83 10.93 20.18 -7.18
C ALA A 83 12.02 20.88 -8.01
N VAL A 84 11.64 21.50 -9.14
CA VAL A 84 12.55 22.34 -9.94
C VAL A 84 13.07 23.52 -9.11
N ASP A 85 12.18 24.21 -8.38
CA ASP A 85 12.57 25.32 -7.49
C ASP A 85 13.51 24.85 -6.37
N GLN A 86 13.28 23.65 -5.80
CA GLN A 86 14.20 23.09 -4.80
C GLN A 86 15.59 22.83 -5.39
N VAL A 87 15.68 22.29 -6.59
CA VAL A 87 16.96 22.07 -7.28
C VAL A 87 17.66 23.40 -7.57
N ALA A 88 16.91 24.39 -8.05
CA ALA A 88 17.46 25.68 -8.46
C ALA A 88 17.91 26.56 -7.27
N PHE A 89 17.17 26.56 -6.16
CA PHE A 89 17.34 27.58 -5.12
C PHE A 89 17.61 27.03 -3.71
N ASN A 90 17.49 25.71 -3.49
CA ASN A 90 17.72 25.14 -2.16
C ASN A 90 19.12 24.60 -1.99
N LEU A 91 19.96 25.28 -1.23
CA LEU A 91 21.35 24.89 -0.96
C LEU A 91 21.48 23.48 -0.34
N LYS A 92 20.53 23.04 0.48
CA LYS A 92 20.56 21.66 1.02
C LYS A 92 20.35 20.62 -0.06
N TRP A 93 19.45 20.87 -1.02
CA TRP A 93 19.22 20.00 -2.14
C TRP A 93 20.43 19.97 -3.07
N GLN A 94 20.99 21.13 -3.40
CA GLN A 94 22.19 21.22 -4.23
C GLN A 94 23.36 20.47 -3.59
N TYR A 95 23.57 20.67 -2.31
CA TYR A 95 24.58 19.93 -1.55
C TYR A 95 24.33 18.42 -1.56
N ALA A 96 23.10 17.98 -1.24
CA ALA A 96 22.74 16.57 -1.21
C ALA A 96 22.93 15.87 -2.55
N LEU A 97 22.63 16.57 -3.64
CA LEU A 97 22.67 16.05 -5.01
C LEU A 97 24.04 16.23 -5.70
N GLY A 98 25.01 16.86 -5.04
CA GLY A 98 26.31 17.14 -5.63
C GLY A 98 26.25 18.11 -6.84
N ILE A 99 25.27 19.02 -6.83
CA ILE A 99 25.05 20.02 -7.86
C ILE A 99 25.86 21.28 -7.53
N SER A 100 26.58 21.79 -8.51
CA SER A 100 27.25 23.10 -8.41
C SER A 100 26.31 24.22 -8.84
N GLU A 101 26.04 25.17 -7.94
CA GLU A 101 25.20 26.33 -8.26
C GLU A 101 25.84 27.30 -9.26
N GLU A 102 27.18 27.27 -9.40
CA GLU A 102 27.90 28.09 -10.40
C GLU A 102 27.65 27.62 -11.83
N LYS A 103 27.20 26.38 -12.01
CA LYS A 103 26.92 25.80 -13.31
C LYS A 103 25.44 25.78 -13.59
N GLU A 104 24.92 26.75 -14.31
CA GLU A 104 23.53 26.85 -14.72
C GLU A 104 22.96 25.51 -15.25
N LYS A 105 23.74 24.80 -16.07
CA LYS A 105 23.34 23.50 -16.61
C LYS A 105 23.13 22.42 -15.55
N GLU A 106 23.76 22.52 -14.39
CA GLU A 106 23.61 21.57 -13.28
C GLU A 106 22.46 22.00 -12.36
N ALA A 107 22.39 23.29 -12.04
CA ALA A 107 21.46 23.85 -11.08
C ALA A 107 20.00 23.96 -11.60
N TYR A 108 19.77 23.82 -12.90
CA TYR A 108 18.43 23.87 -13.48
C TYR A 108 18.00 22.55 -14.12
N VAL A 109 16.81 22.09 -13.78
CA VAL A 109 16.14 20.93 -14.38
C VAL A 109 14.75 21.35 -14.82
N CYS A 110 14.38 21.14 -16.09
CA CYS A 110 13.03 21.50 -16.53
C CYS A 110 11.99 20.44 -16.12
N PRO A 111 10.73 20.81 -15.90
CA PRO A 111 9.65 19.87 -15.51
C PRO A 111 9.50 18.69 -16.47
N LYS A 112 9.70 18.90 -17.78
CA LYS A 112 9.66 17.83 -18.78
C LYS A 112 10.73 16.74 -18.52
N THR A 113 11.91 17.12 -18.05
CA THR A 113 12.97 16.15 -17.68
C THR A 113 12.53 15.29 -16.50
N LEU A 114 11.92 15.89 -15.48
CA LEU A 114 11.36 15.17 -14.34
C LEU A 114 10.24 14.22 -14.78
N TRP A 115 9.34 14.70 -15.63
CA TRP A 115 8.27 13.88 -16.18
C TRP A 115 8.82 12.68 -16.96
N THR A 116 9.81 12.88 -17.86
CA THR A 116 10.42 11.81 -18.65
C THR A 116 11.09 10.78 -17.75
N MET A 117 11.85 11.23 -16.73
CA MET A 117 12.50 10.31 -15.77
C MET A 117 11.46 9.49 -15.00
N ARG A 118 10.40 10.12 -14.53
CA ARG A 118 9.30 9.44 -13.83
C ARG A 118 8.60 8.42 -14.72
N ASP A 119 8.35 8.75 -15.98
CA ASP A 119 7.74 7.84 -16.95
C ASP A 119 8.60 6.57 -17.12
N ILE A 120 9.92 6.73 -17.27
CA ILE A 120 10.85 5.60 -17.35
C ILE A 120 10.78 4.76 -16.06
N LEU A 121 10.93 5.40 -14.89
CA LEU A 121 10.96 4.70 -13.61
C LEU A 121 9.65 3.96 -13.31
N ALA A 122 8.50 4.54 -13.64
CA ALA A 122 7.18 3.93 -13.42
C ALA A 122 6.85 2.86 -14.46
N ARG A 123 7.20 3.07 -15.73
CA ARG A 123 6.91 2.13 -16.82
C ARG A 123 7.71 0.85 -16.68
N GLU A 124 8.99 0.96 -16.34
CA GLU A 124 9.93 -0.15 -16.23
C GLU A 124 10.03 -0.71 -14.79
N ASP A 125 9.18 -0.21 -13.88
CA ASP A 125 9.12 -0.63 -12.46
C ASP A 125 10.47 -0.55 -11.73
N LEU A 126 11.25 0.50 -12.01
CA LEU A 126 12.61 0.66 -11.46
C LEU A 126 12.63 1.27 -10.05
N SER A 127 11.50 1.74 -9.55
CA SER A 127 11.40 2.34 -8.20
C SER A 127 11.74 1.36 -7.07
N GLY A 128 11.45 0.06 -7.27
CA GLY A 128 11.82 -1.01 -6.33
C GLY A 128 13.31 -1.04 -6.06
N GLY A 129 14.13 -1.00 -7.12
CA GLY A 129 15.59 -1.02 -6.96
C GLY A 129 16.16 0.20 -6.23
N ILE A 130 15.50 1.36 -6.28
CA ILE A 130 15.89 2.53 -5.48
C ILE A 130 15.58 2.27 -4.00
N PHE A 131 14.36 1.78 -3.70
CA PHE A 131 13.94 1.44 -2.35
C PHE A 131 14.87 0.39 -1.72
N GLU A 132 15.13 -0.71 -2.42
CA GLU A 132 16.02 -1.78 -1.99
C GLU A 132 17.41 -1.24 -1.68
N THR A 133 18.02 -0.52 -2.64
CA THR A 133 19.36 0.04 -2.48
C THR A 133 19.48 0.96 -1.27
N VAL A 134 18.51 1.87 -1.08
CA VAL A 134 18.49 2.80 0.05
C VAL A 134 18.30 2.04 1.37
N THR A 135 17.35 1.12 1.43
CA THR A 135 17.04 0.37 2.64
C THR A 135 18.20 -0.53 3.05
N ASP A 136 18.78 -1.28 2.12
CA ASP A 136 19.89 -2.20 2.38
C ASP A 136 21.15 -1.45 2.83
N LYS A 137 21.40 -0.28 2.21
CA LYS A 137 22.51 0.59 2.62
C LYS A 137 22.31 1.10 4.05
N LEU A 138 21.10 1.55 4.39
CA LEU A 138 20.77 2.03 5.74
C LEU A 138 20.80 0.89 6.77
N ALA A 139 20.28 -0.30 6.43
CA ALA A 139 20.32 -1.46 7.32
C ALA A 139 21.77 -1.83 7.69
N LYS A 140 22.68 -1.84 6.71
CA LYS A 140 24.10 -2.10 6.92
C LYS A 140 24.78 -0.98 7.70
N LEU A 141 24.54 0.28 7.34
CA LEU A 141 25.19 1.44 7.94
C LEU A 141 24.85 1.58 9.43
N PHE A 142 23.60 1.27 9.81
CA PHE A 142 23.12 1.39 11.18
C PHE A 142 23.08 0.05 11.94
N CYS A 143 23.59 -1.04 11.35
CA CYS A 143 23.55 -2.38 11.93
C CYS A 143 22.17 -2.75 12.47
N VAL A 144 21.12 -2.52 11.65
CA VAL A 144 19.74 -2.73 12.05
C VAL A 144 19.47 -4.22 12.25
N ASP A 145 18.93 -4.58 13.42
CA ASP A 145 18.43 -5.93 13.64
C ASP A 145 17.13 -6.15 12.83
N THR A 146 17.18 -7.08 11.90
CA THR A 146 16.06 -7.42 11.01
C THR A 146 15.35 -8.71 11.41
N THR A 147 15.72 -9.32 12.53
CA THR A 147 15.16 -10.59 13.00
C THR A 147 13.70 -10.46 13.43
N HIS A 148 13.30 -9.31 13.97
CA HIS A 148 11.94 -9.02 14.41
C HIS A 148 11.28 -8.00 13.51
N GLN A 149 10.21 -8.41 12.82
CA GLN A 149 9.49 -7.54 11.91
C GLN A 149 7.98 -7.64 12.13
N ARG A 150 7.24 -6.65 11.64
CA ARG A 150 5.78 -6.60 11.66
C ARG A 150 5.25 -6.20 10.30
N LEU A 151 4.15 -6.81 9.89
CA LEU A 151 3.51 -6.64 8.58
C LEU A 151 2.06 -6.21 8.75
N ASP A 152 1.66 -5.21 7.99
CA ASP A 152 0.26 -4.79 7.88
C ASP A 152 0.03 -4.01 6.58
N SER A 153 -1.24 -3.74 6.24
CA SER A 153 -1.63 -3.00 5.04
C SER A 153 -2.12 -1.59 5.35
N VAL A 154 -1.76 -0.63 4.51
CA VAL A 154 -2.31 0.71 4.52
C VAL A 154 -3.13 0.96 3.26
N HIS A 155 -4.35 1.50 3.42
CA HIS A 155 -5.21 1.86 2.31
C HIS A 155 -4.78 3.20 1.68
N ILE A 156 -4.77 3.24 0.35
CA ILE A 156 -4.47 4.40 -0.47
C ILE A 156 -5.71 4.74 -1.28
N PHE A 157 -6.30 5.89 -1.01
CA PHE A 157 -7.52 6.30 -1.69
C PHE A 157 -7.24 6.68 -3.15
N SER A 158 -8.11 6.22 -4.05
CA SER A 158 -8.10 6.77 -5.41
C SER A 158 -8.39 8.27 -5.37
N ASN A 159 -7.67 9.06 -6.17
CA ASN A 159 -7.94 10.49 -6.33
C ASN A 159 -9.17 10.76 -7.22
N MET A 160 -9.82 9.71 -7.71
CA MET A 160 -11.03 9.81 -8.51
C MET A 160 -12.28 9.67 -7.65
N ARG A 161 -13.27 10.51 -7.91
CA ARG A 161 -14.56 10.43 -7.23
C ARG A 161 -15.17 9.03 -7.41
N HIS A 162 -15.68 8.47 -6.32
CA HIS A 162 -16.50 7.27 -6.39
C HIS A 162 -17.75 7.53 -7.23
N LEU A 163 -18.02 6.63 -8.17
CA LEU A 163 -19.20 6.67 -9.03
C LEU A 163 -20.20 5.61 -8.53
N GLY A 164 -21.44 6.01 -8.28
CA GLY A 164 -22.53 5.04 -8.18
C GLY A 164 -22.72 4.31 -9.52
N ARG A 165 -23.45 3.20 -9.55
CA ARG A 165 -23.64 2.38 -10.77
C ARG A 165 -24.14 3.20 -11.96
N ILE A 166 -25.15 4.06 -11.78
CA ILE A 166 -25.64 4.96 -12.84
C ILE A 166 -24.50 5.85 -13.35
N GLY A 167 -23.74 6.46 -12.45
CA GLY A 167 -22.61 7.32 -12.81
C GLY A 167 -21.52 6.58 -13.56
N LEU A 168 -21.25 5.31 -13.21
CA LEU A 168 -20.29 4.46 -13.90
C LEU A 168 -20.72 4.20 -15.36
N PHE A 169 -21.96 3.75 -15.57
CA PHE A 169 -22.50 3.50 -16.90
C PHE A 169 -22.45 4.76 -17.78
N VAL A 170 -22.99 5.86 -17.27
CA VAL A 170 -22.99 7.15 -17.98
C VAL A 170 -21.56 7.59 -18.33
N ARG A 171 -20.63 7.48 -17.38
CA ARG A 171 -19.25 7.90 -17.60
C ARG A 171 -18.54 7.06 -18.66
N VAL A 172 -18.75 5.75 -18.65
CA VAL A 172 -18.13 4.84 -19.64
C VAL A 172 -18.70 5.09 -21.03
N ILE A 173 -20.02 5.18 -21.17
CA ILE A 173 -20.69 5.46 -22.45
C ILE A 173 -20.22 6.82 -23.00
N LYS A 174 -20.27 7.87 -22.16
CA LYS A 174 -19.81 9.22 -22.56
C LYS A 174 -18.36 9.22 -23.00
N THR A 175 -17.46 8.56 -22.25
CA THR A 175 -16.04 8.49 -22.61
C THR A 175 -15.83 7.78 -23.94
N PHE A 176 -16.56 6.68 -24.17
CA PHE A 176 -16.52 5.97 -25.44
C PHE A 176 -17.00 6.87 -26.59
N LEU A 177 -18.16 7.49 -26.49
CA LEU A 177 -18.74 8.34 -27.54
C LEU A 177 -17.84 9.56 -27.85
N VAL A 178 -17.21 10.19 -26.84
CA VAL A 178 -16.26 11.28 -27.04
C VAL A 178 -15.04 10.81 -27.83
N ASN A 179 -14.47 9.67 -27.47
CA ASN A 179 -13.31 9.12 -28.17
C ASN A 179 -13.67 8.62 -29.57
N LEU A 180 -14.82 7.99 -29.75
CA LEU A 180 -15.34 7.58 -31.06
C LEU A 180 -15.49 8.80 -31.98
N LYS A 181 -16.11 9.88 -31.50
CA LYS A 181 -16.24 11.14 -32.25
C LYS A 181 -14.89 11.73 -32.65
N ARG A 182 -13.91 11.64 -31.75
CA ARG A 182 -12.57 12.22 -31.96
C ARG A 182 -11.73 11.44 -32.98
N HIS A 183 -11.80 10.12 -32.95
CA HIS A 183 -10.91 9.26 -33.72
C HIS A 183 -11.58 8.62 -34.93
N HIS A 184 -12.91 8.45 -34.90
CA HIS A 184 -13.71 7.77 -35.92
C HIS A 184 -15.02 8.51 -36.16
N GLY A 185 -14.93 9.77 -36.66
CA GLY A 185 -16.06 10.67 -36.81
C GLY A 185 -17.19 10.16 -37.70
N GLU A 186 -16.88 9.37 -38.75
CA GLU A 186 -17.86 8.77 -39.65
C GLU A 186 -18.70 7.71 -38.93
N LEU A 187 -18.04 6.83 -38.17
CA LEU A 187 -18.72 5.81 -37.37
C LEU A 187 -19.58 6.44 -36.27
N PHE A 188 -19.13 7.56 -35.71
CA PHE A 188 -19.92 8.32 -34.76
C PHE A 188 -21.15 8.96 -35.41
N ALA A 189 -21.01 9.52 -36.62
CA ALA A 189 -22.12 10.16 -37.35
C ALA A 189 -23.21 9.15 -37.78
N ALA A 190 -22.86 7.88 -37.91
CA ALA A 190 -23.79 6.79 -38.19
C ALA A 190 -24.65 6.36 -36.98
N LEU A 191 -24.37 6.87 -35.78
CA LEU A 191 -25.20 6.64 -34.60
C LEU A 191 -26.44 7.55 -34.58
N ALA A 192 -27.55 7.05 -34.02
CA ALA A 192 -28.75 7.84 -33.82
C ALA A 192 -28.47 9.09 -32.99
N LYS A 193 -29.01 10.24 -33.43
CA LYS A 193 -28.79 11.53 -32.75
C LYS A 193 -29.31 11.53 -31.33
N GLU A 194 -30.43 10.88 -31.07
CA GLU A 194 -31.03 10.73 -29.75
C GLU A 194 -30.06 10.08 -28.76
N MET A 195 -29.36 9.03 -29.19
CA MET A 195 -28.35 8.38 -28.35
C MET A 195 -27.16 9.29 -28.08
N THR A 196 -26.61 9.93 -29.10
CA THR A 196 -25.42 10.78 -28.93
C THR A 196 -25.72 12.02 -28.11
N GLU A 197 -26.88 12.66 -28.31
CA GLU A 197 -27.32 13.83 -27.55
C GLU A 197 -27.59 13.52 -26.08
N LYS A 198 -28.16 12.34 -25.78
CA LYS A 198 -28.42 11.88 -24.41
C LYS A 198 -27.18 11.95 -23.51
N TYR A 199 -25.99 11.67 -24.05
CA TYR A 199 -24.74 11.64 -23.30
C TYR A 199 -23.82 12.87 -23.51
N LEU A 200 -23.95 13.58 -24.63
CA LEU A 200 -23.00 14.62 -25.03
C LEU A 200 -23.55 16.06 -24.93
N LYS A 201 -24.83 16.24 -24.60
CA LYS A 201 -25.40 17.58 -24.38
C LYS A 201 -24.61 18.37 -23.34
N LYS A 202 -24.35 19.65 -23.66
CA LYS A 202 -23.61 20.61 -22.81
C LYS A 202 -24.47 21.24 -21.70
N SER A 203 -25.76 20.88 -21.51
CA SER A 203 -26.56 21.42 -20.41
C SER A 203 -25.89 21.07 -19.08
N GLY A 204 -25.64 22.08 -18.25
CA GLY A 204 -24.89 21.96 -16.99
C GLY A 204 -25.50 20.99 -15.95
N GLU A 205 -26.69 20.47 -16.21
CA GLU A 205 -27.32 19.40 -15.49
C GLU A 205 -27.30 18.13 -16.34
N SER A 206 -26.48 17.16 -15.92
CA SER A 206 -26.54 15.82 -16.47
C SER A 206 -27.96 15.26 -16.22
N VAL A 207 -28.64 14.81 -17.27
CA VAL A 207 -29.97 14.13 -17.19
C VAL A 207 -29.99 13.02 -16.11
N PHE A 208 -28.81 12.49 -15.77
CA PHE A 208 -28.63 11.43 -14.81
C PHE A 208 -28.25 11.90 -13.38
N SER A 209 -28.00 13.19 -13.16
CA SER A 209 -27.63 13.72 -11.83
C SER A 209 -28.84 13.88 -10.88
N MET A 210 -30.05 13.88 -11.42
CA MET A 210 -31.31 14.13 -10.71
C MET A 210 -32.22 12.88 -10.65
N VAL A 211 -31.66 11.69 -10.87
CA VAL A 211 -32.44 10.44 -10.84
C VAL A 211 -32.92 10.16 -9.41
N LYS A 212 -34.25 10.08 -9.23
CA LYS A 212 -34.83 9.72 -7.95
C LYS A 212 -34.56 8.24 -7.63
N PRO A 213 -34.48 7.86 -6.33
CA PRO A 213 -34.27 6.47 -5.95
C PRO A 213 -35.28 5.49 -6.57
N SER A 214 -36.55 5.91 -6.68
CA SER A 214 -37.64 5.12 -7.29
C SER A 214 -37.47 4.89 -8.81
N GLU A 215 -36.67 5.69 -9.49
CA GLU A 215 -36.42 5.62 -10.93
C GLU A 215 -35.09 4.93 -11.24
N SER A 216 -34.32 4.62 -10.21
CA SER A 216 -32.95 4.13 -10.34
C SER A 216 -32.83 2.83 -11.11
N GLU A 217 -33.69 1.86 -10.86
CA GLU A 217 -33.71 0.55 -11.54
C GLU A 217 -34.07 0.69 -13.00
N ARG A 218 -35.12 1.47 -13.33
CA ARG A 218 -35.50 1.75 -14.71
C ARG A 218 -34.41 2.47 -15.49
N THR A 219 -33.74 3.43 -14.85
CA THR A 219 -32.64 4.17 -15.45
C THR A 219 -31.45 3.26 -15.72
N LEU A 220 -31.10 2.39 -14.76
CA LEU A 220 -30.02 1.41 -14.94
C LEU A 220 -30.31 0.41 -16.08
N ALA A 221 -31.56 -0.07 -16.20
CA ALA A 221 -31.95 -0.95 -17.28
C ALA A 221 -31.77 -0.25 -18.65
N ALA A 222 -32.26 0.97 -18.80
CA ALA A 222 -32.08 1.75 -20.03
C ALA A 222 -30.62 2.05 -20.36
N LEU A 223 -29.77 2.25 -19.35
CA LEU A 223 -28.31 2.42 -19.54
C LEU A 223 -27.63 1.11 -19.93
N ALA A 224 -28.11 -0.02 -19.43
CA ALA A 224 -27.60 -1.35 -19.82
C ALA A 224 -27.95 -1.67 -21.27
N ASP A 225 -29.17 -1.32 -21.73
CA ASP A 225 -29.57 -1.47 -23.13
C ASP A 225 -28.68 -0.63 -24.06
N ASP A 226 -28.45 0.64 -23.72
CA ASP A 226 -27.56 1.53 -24.49
C ASP A 226 -26.12 0.99 -24.53
N LEU A 227 -25.62 0.51 -23.38
CA LEU A 227 -24.27 -0.08 -23.26
C LEU A 227 -24.14 -1.34 -24.11
N PHE A 228 -25.14 -2.21 -24.05
CA PHE A 228 -25.21 -3.43 -24.83
C PHE A 228 -25.28 -3.14 -26.33
N PHE A 229 -26.14 -2.22 -26.73
CA PHE A 229 -26.25 -1.80 -28.13
C PHE A 229 -24.89 -1.32 -28.68
N LEU A 230 -24.21 -0.42 -27.96
CA LEU A 230 -22.90 0.08 -28.39
C LEU A 230 -21.83 -1.02 -28.43
N ALA A 231 -21.85 -1.95 -27.46
CA ALA A 231 -20.94 -3.08 -27.45
C ALA A 231 -21.14 -4.01 -28.65
N GLN A 232 -22.40 -4.31 -29.02
CA GLN A 232 -22.71 -5.16 -30.16
C GLN A 232 -22.43 -4.45 -31.50
N ARG A 233 -22.80 -3.16 -31.62
CA ARG A 233 -22.64 -2.39 -32.86
C ARG A 233 -21.20 -2.31 -33.32
N PHE A 234 -20.26 -2.22 -32.39
CA PHE A 234 -18.84 -2.04 -32.69
C PHE A 234 -17.98 -3.29 -32.46
N ARG A 235 -18.60 -4.42 -32.23
CA ARG A 235 -17.88 -5.67 -31.96
C ARG A 235 -16.96 -6.12 -33.09
N GLU A 236 -17.43 -5.98 -34.33
CA GLU A 236 -16.74 -6.41 -35.55
C GLU A 236 -15.88 -5.27 -36.18
N GLU A 237 -15.82 -4.11 -35.53
CA GLU A 237 -15.04 -2.96 -36.00
C GLU A 237 -13.67 -2.95 -35.32
N ASP A 238 -12.67 -3.58 -35.91
CA ASP A 238 -11.33 -3.77 -35.33
C ASP A 238 -10.71 -2.49 -34.81
N VAL A 239 -10.87 -1.37 -35.56
CA VAL A 239 -10.34 -0.06 -35.18
C VAL A 239 -10.98 0.50 -33.91
N VAL A 240 -12.24 0.16 -33.64
CA VAL A 240 -12.97 0.56 -32.42
C VAL A 240 -12.73 -0.45 -31.29
N ALA A 241 -12.70 -1.75 -31.61
CA ALA A 241 -12.47 -2.82 -30.66
C ALA A 241 -11.09 -2.68 -29.96
N GLY A 242 -10.11 -2.11 -30.65
CA GLY A 242 -8.79 -1.78 -30.12
C GLY A 242 -8.78 -0.64 -29.09
N MET A 243 -9.77 0.27 -29.11
CA MET A 243 -9.81 1.45 -28.26
C MET A 243 -9.95 1.09 -26.77
N SER A 244 -9.16 1.73 -25.90
CA SER A 244 -9.25 1.54 -24.45
C SER A 244 -10.63 1.88 -23.86
N SER A 245 -11.29 2.90 -24.43
CA SER A 245 -12.65 3.29 -24.03
C SER A 245 -13.71 2.26 -24.41
N TYR A 246 -13.57 1.57 -25.55
CA TYR A 246 -14.44 0.47 -25.93
C TYR A 246 -14.20 -0.76 -25.02
N LYS A 247 -12.94 -1.11 -24.76
CA LYS A 247 -12.60 -2.17 -23.82
C LYS A 247 -13.17 -1.94 -22.43
N ALA A 248 -13.14 -0.69 -21.94
CA ALA A 248 -13.77 -0.30 -20.67
C ALA A 248 -15.31 -0.46 -20.72
N LEU A 249 -15.94 -0.13 -21.86
CA LEU A 249 -17.37 -0.27 -22.07
C LEU A 249 -17.78 -1.77 -22.02
N VAL A 250 -17.07 -2.63 -22.75
CA VAL A 250 -17.28 -4.09 -22.73
C VAL A 250 -17.00 -4.68 -21.36
N ARG A 251 -15.99 -4.18 -20.64
CA ARG A 251 -15.69 -4.61 -19.28
C ARG A 251 -16.86 -4.33 -18.33
N VAL A 252 -17.42 -3.13 -18.36
CA VAL A 252 -18.58 -2.78 -17.50
C VAL A 252 -19.79 -3.65 -17.87
N LEU A 253 -20.06 -3.88 -19.15
CA LEU A 253 -21.13 -4.78 -19.57
C LEU A 253 -20.97 -6.18 -18.94
N ARG A 254 -19.81 -6.78 -19.06
CA ARG A 254 -19.52 -8.12 -18.51
C ARG A 254 -19.60 -8.17 -16.98
N GLU A 255 -19.11 -7.14 -16.30
CA GLU A 255 -19.03 -7.09 -14.84
C GLU A 255 -20.38 -6.77 -14.20
N GLN A 256 -21.18 -5.88 -14.81
CA GLN A 256 -22.38 -5.32 -14.23
C GLN A 256 -23.68 -5.96 -14.76
N CYS A 257 -23.61 -6.67 -15.89
CA CYS A 257 -24.79 -7.21 -16.56
C CYS A 257 -24.66 -8.70 -16.84
N THR A 258 -25.81 -9.37 -17.01
CA THR A 258 -25.94 -10.67 -17.66
C THR A 258 -26.58 -10.47 -19.02
N VAL A 259 -26.13 -11.22 -20.03
CA VAL A 259 -26.71 -11.24 -21.36
C VAL A 259 -27.34 -12.62 -21.54
N ASP A 260 -28.66 -12.66 -21.64
CA ASP A 260 -29.41 -13.87 -21.83
C ASP A 260 -29.79 -14.00 -23.31
N GLU A 261 -29.69 -15.21 -23.87
CA GLU A 261 -30.20 -15.54 -25.20
C GLU A 261 -31.63 -16.07 -25.04
N ASP A 262 -32.58 -15.39 -25.64
CA ASP A 262 -33.96 -15.83 -25.69
C ASP A 262 -34.05 -16.99 -26.68
N ALA A 263 -34.40 -18.17 -26.18
CA ALA A 263 -34.49 -19.41 -26.96
C ALA A 263 -35.56 -19.35 -28.07
N GLU A 264 -36.62 -18.55 -27.91
CA GLU A 264 -37.73 -18.46 -28.86
C GLU A 264 -37.47 -17.43 -29.96
N THR A 265 -36.95 -16.24 -29.59
CA THR A 265 -36.77 -15.12 -30.52
C THR A 265 -35.37 -15.02 -31.11
N LYS A 266 -34.39 -15.81 -30.63
CA LYS A 266 -32.94 -15.65 -30.89
C LYS A 266 -32.42 -14.23 -30.57
N GLY A 267 -33.21 -13.48 -29.84
CA GLY A 267 -32.86 -12.15 -29.37
C GLY A 267 -31.95 -12.22 -28.12
N LYS A 268 -31.02 -11.28 -28.01
CA LYS A 268 -30.21 -11.13 -26.77
C LYS A 268 -30.79 -10.03 -25.94
N THR A 269 -31.10 -10.35 -24.69
CA THR A 269 -31.55 -9.37 -23.70
C THR A 269 -30.46 -9.15 -22.65
N VAL A 270 -30.39 -7.92 -22.15
CA VAL A 270 -29.42 -7.57 -21.08
C VAL A 270 -30.16 -7.30 -19.78
N ARG A 271 -29.65 -7.85 -18.69
CA ARG A 271 -30.17 -7.63 -17.34
C ARG A 271 -29.06 -7.18 -16.40
N ILE A 272 -29.43 -6.29 -15.47
CA ILE A 272 -28.52 -5.80 -14.45
C ILE A 272 -28.30 -6.87 -13.36
N LYS A 273 -27.05 -7.19 -13.07
CA LYS A 273 -26.70 -8.08 -11.95
C LYS A 273 -27.09 -7.46 -10.60
N PRO A 274 -27.58 -8.23 -9.63
CA PRO A 274 -27.72 -7.81 -8.25
C PRO A 274 -26.37 -7.34 -7.67
N ASN A 275 -26.39 -6.37 -6.74
CA ASN A 275 -25.15 -5.83 -6.15
C ASN A 275 -24.26 -6.89 -5.50
N LYS A 276 -24.85 -7.97 -4.97
CA LYS A 276 -24.12 -9.08 -4.33
C LYS A 276 -23.33 -9.95 -5.30
N GLU A 277 -23.70 -9.91 -6.58
CA GLU A 277 -23.03 -10.68 -7.65
C GLU A 277 -21.92 -9.90 -8.35
N ILE A 278 -21.76 -8.63 -8.01
CA ILE A 278 -20.69 -7.80 -8.58
C ILE A 278 -19.40 -8.09 -7.82
N ALA A 279 -18.38 -8.51 -8.57
CA ALA A 279 -17.08 -8.80 -8.00
C ALA A 279 -16.40 -7.51 -7.47
N SER A 280 -15.62 -7.65 -6.41
CA SER A 280 -14.92 -6.52 -5.76
C SER A 280 -13.80 -5.91 -6.63
N ASP A 281 -13.31 -6.65 -7.64
CA ASP A 281 -12.35 -6.20 -8.64
C ASP A 281 -13.01 -5.47 -9.83
N SER A 282 -14.35 -5.32 -9.83
CA SER A 282 -15.08 -4.62 -10.87
C SER A 282 -14.63 -3.17 -11.02
N LEU A 283 -14.77 -2.64 -12.23
CA LEU A 283 -14.43 -1.26 -12.56
C LEU A 283 -15.22 -0.27 -11.71
N GLN A 284 -14.53 0.59 -10.97
CA GLN A 284 -15.15 1.62 -10.13
C GLN A 284 -15.20 2.98 -10.84
N ASN A 285 -14.18 3.30 -11.61
CA ASN A 285 -14.09 4.53 -12.38
C ASN A 285 -13.22 4.31 -13.64
N PRO A 286 -13.70 4.60 -14.86
CA PRO A 286 -12.92 4.41 -16.07
C PRO A 286 -11.69 5.31 -16.19
N SER A 287 -11.59 6.34 -15.37
CA SER A 287 -10.41 7.21 -15.30
C SER A 287 -9.32 6.67 -14.39
N ASP A 288 -9.61 5.65 -13.58
CA ASP A 288 -8.67 4.92 -12.71
C ASP A 288 -9.06 3.43 -12.67
N PRO A 289 -8.80 2.70 -13.77
CA PRO A 289 -9.31 1.34 -13.94
C PRO A 289 -8.66 0.30 -13.03
N ASP A 290 -7.54 0.62 -12.40
CA ASP A 290 -6.80 -0.25 -11.49
C ASP A 290 -7.26 -0.11 -10.05
N ALA A 291 -7.93 1.00 -9.70
CA ALA A 291 -8.50 1.21 -8.38
C ALA A 291 -9.76 0.34 -8.18
N THR A 292 -9.71 -0.55 -7.20
CA THR A 292 -10.81 -1.47 -6.88
C THR A 292 -11.49 -1.08 -5.57
N TYR A 293 -12.51 -1.82 -5.17
CA TYR A 293 -13.31 -1.48 -4.01
C TYR A 293 -13.07 -2.44 -2.84
N CYS A 294 -12.73 -1.88 -1.69
CA CYS A 294 -12.71 -2.60 -0.41
C CYS A 294 -13.94 -2.19 0.40
N GLY A 295 -14.78 -3.16 0.80
CA GLY A 295 -16.03 -2.90 1.51
C GLY A 295 -15.89 -2.09 2.80
N HIS A 296 -14.74 -2.15 3.46
CA HIS A 296 -14.46 -1.43 4.71
C HIS A 296 -13.68 -0.13 4.53
N LYS A 297 -12.90 -0.01 3.44
CA LYS A 297 -11.95 1.11 3.25
C LYS A 297 -12.31 2.01 2.06
N GLY A 298 -13.16 1.52 1.13
CA GLY A 298 -13.57 2.28 -0.06
C GLY A 298 -12.76 1.96 -1.31
N GLN A 299 -12.82 2.87 -2.30
CA GLN A 299 -12.16 2.72 -3.59
C GLN A 299 -10.69 3.15 -3.53
N GLY A 300 -9.81 2.33 -4.07
CA GLY A 300 -8.38 2.67 -4.16
C GLY A 300 -7.46 1.47 -4.34
N TYR A 301 -6.36 1.53 -3.62
CA TYR A 301 -5.27 0.57 -3.58
C TYR A 301 -4.93 0.25 -2.13
N GLN A 302 -4.10 -0.74 -1.92
CA GLN A 302 -3.46 -0.98 -0.63
C GLN A 302 -1.96 -1.19 -0.79
N ALA A 303 -1.20 -0.74 0.20
CA ALA A 303 0.22 -1.06 0.29
C ALA A 303 0.46 -1.99 1.47
N GLN A 304 1.08 -3.13 1.19
CA GLN A 304 1.60 -4.05 2.19
C GLN A 304 2.96 -3.52 2.64
N VAL A 305 3.13 -3.33 3.93
CA VAL A 305 4.35 -2.75 4.50
C VAL A 305 4.87 -3.64 5.60
N MET A 306 6.11 -4.09 5.47
CA MET A 306 6.82 -4.79 6.53
C MET A 306 7.95 -3.90 7.07
N GLU A 307 8.07 -3.81 8.39
CA GLU A 307 9.11 -3.02 9.04
C GLU A 307 9.72 -3.73 10.23
N THR A 308 10.98 -3.40 10.54
CA THR A 308 11.65 -3.90 11.75
C THR A 308 11.09 -3.23 13.00
N TYR A 309 11.17 -3.93 14.13
CA TYR A 309 10.88 -3.36 15.44
C TYR A 309 11.83 -3.92 16.49
N CYS A 310 12.09 -3.15 17.55
CA CYS A 310 12.82 -3.64 18.70
C CYS A 310 11.81 -4.18 19.72
N PRO A 311 11.90 -5.47 20.14
CA PRO A 311 11.13 -5.97 21.27
C PRO A 311 11.44 -5.15 22.53
N ALA A 312 10.41 -4.88 23.34
CA ALA A 312 10.65 -4.26 24.64
C ALA A 312 11.54 -5.21 25.49
N PRO A 313 12.52 -4.66 26.24
CA PRO A 313 13.33 -5.50 27.15
C PRO A 313 12.42 -6.22 28.13
N VAL A 314 12.66 -7.51 28.32
CA VAL A 314 11.94 -8.33 29.31
C VAL A 314 12.60 -8.06 30.68
N GLY A 315 11.93 -7.31 31.56
CA GLY A 315 12.39 -6.97 32.91
C GLY A 315 12.57 -5.47 33.13
N ASP A 316 12.81 -5.08 34.38
CA ASP A 316 13.11 -3.70 34.83
C ASP A 316 14.48 -3.17 34.33
N GLY A 317 14.88 -3.58 33.15
CA GLY A 317 16.11 -3.12 32.48
C GLY A 317 15.97 -1.70 31.99
N ASP A 318 16.99 -0.93 32.28
CA ASP A 318 17.30 0.44 31.93
C ASP A 318 16.53 0.95 30.68
N GLU A 319 15.55 1.85 30.89
CA GLU A 319 14.80 2.54 29.83
C GLU A 319 15.71 3.34 28.86
N THR A 320 17.01 3.34 29.11
CA THR A 320 18.04 4.06 28.34
C THR A 320 18.59 3.27 27.14
N GLN A 321 18.16 2.02 26.89
CA GLN A 321 18.48 1.37 25.62
C GLN A 321 17.75 2.10 24.49
N GLY A 322 18.49 2.96 23.79
CA GLY A 322 17.98 3.84 22.77
C GLY A 322 17.13 3.09 21.75
N LYS A 323 15.99 3.68 21.38
CA LYS A 323 15.12 3.17 20.32
C LYS A 323 15.95 2.92 19.07
N GLY A 324 16.20 1.66 18.75
CA GLY A 324 16.90 1.26 17.52
C GLY A 324 16.18 1.81 16.28
N LEU A 325 16.90 1.93 15.18
CA LEU A 325 16.33 2.33 13.90
C LEU A 325 15.32 1.27 13.43
N SER A 326 14.07 1.66 13.28
CA SER A 326 13.06 0.85 12.57
C SER A 326 13.05 1.21 11.10
N LEU A 327 13.25 0.23 10.23
CA LEU A 327 13.25 0.39 8.78
C LEU A 327 12.07 -0.36 8.15
N ILE A 328 11.44 0.25 7.15
CA ILE A 328 10.55 -0.44 6.23
C ILE A 328 11.43 -1.33 5.35
N THR A 329 11.27 -2.64 5.46
CA THR A 329 12.09 -3.64 4.76
C THR A 329 11.42 -4.14 3.48
N HIS A 330 10.08 -4.11 3.43
CA HIS A 330 9.29 -4.48 2.26
C HIS A 330 8.14 -3.51 2.04
N VAL A 331 7.84 -3.23 0.78
CA VAL A 331 6.65 -2.49 0.35
C VAL A 331 6.15 -3.04 -0.98
N ALA A 332 4.89 -3.45 -1.02
CA ALA A 332 4.21 -3.88 -2.23
C ALA A 332 2.86 -3.19 -2.36
N VAL A 333 2.50 -2.76 -3.58
CA VAL A 333 1.22 -2.11 -3.85
C VAL A 333 0.33 -3.04 -4.63
N GLU A 334 -0.89 -3.19 -4.14
CA GLU A 334 -1.92 -4.08 -4.67
C GLU A 334 -3.24 -3.33 -4.87
N GLN A 335 -4.16 -3.96 -5.56
CA GLN A 335 -5.54 -3.49 -5.65
C GLN A 335 -6.24 -3.60 -4.29
N ALA A 336 -7.13 -2.64 -3.96
CA ALA A 336 -7.76 -2.57 -2.63
C ALA A 336 -8.60 -3.81 -2.25
N HIS A 337 -9.07 -4.61 -3.22
CA HIS A 337 -9.82 -5.84 -2.99
C HIS A 337 -8.93 -7.05 -2.66
N ALA A 338 -7.62 -6.95 -2.90
CA ALA A 338 -6.71 -8.06 -2.66
C ALA A 338 -6.71 -8.46 -1.17
N SER A 339 -6.60 -9.76 -0.93
CA SER A 339 -6.59 -10.28 0.45
C SER A 339 -5.20 -10.10 1.07
N ASP A 340 -5.15 -9.45 2.20
CA ASP A 340 -3.92 -9.29 2.99
C ASP A 340 -3.21 -10.63 3.28
N ALA A 341 -3.98 -11.74 3.37
CA ALA A 341 -3.43 -13.08 3.57
C ALA A 341 -2.40 -13.51 2.51
N ASN A 342 -2.45 -12.95 1.31
CA ASN A 342 -1.56 -13.33 0.21
C ASN A 342 -0.20 -12.62 0.28
N ALA A 343 -0.07 -11.55 1.06
CA ALA A 343 1.11 -10.70 1.07
C ALA A 343 2.23 -11.18 2.01
N LEU A 344 1.93 -12.05 2.99
CA LEU A 344 2.89 -12.45 4.02
C LEU A 344 4.10 -13.18 3.42
N ILE A 345 3.85 -14.19 2.60
CA ILE A 345 4.92 -15.02 2.06
C ILE A 345 5.81 -14.25 1.09
N PRO A 346 5.27 -13.50 0.10
CA PRO A 346 6.09 -12.65 -0.76
C PRO A 346 6.93 -11.62 0.01
N ALA A 347 6.39 -11.03 1.10
CA ALA A 347 7.14 -10.07 1.90
C ALA A 347 8.34 -10.71 2.63
N ILE A 348 8.16 -11.94 3.15
CA ILE A 348 9.25 -12.69 3.79
C ILE A 348 10.31 -13.11 2.75
N GLU A 349 9.89 -13.57 1.58
CA GLU A 349 10.77 -13.97 0.47
C GLU A 349 11.64 -12.80 0.02
N ASP A 350 11.04 -11.66 -0.34
CA ASP A 350 11.74 -10.45 -0.73
C ASP A 350 12.78 -9.99 0.32
N ALA A 351 12.38 -9.93 1.59
CA ALA A 351 13.29 -9.55 2.66
C ALA A 351 14.46 -10.53 2.81
N LYS A 352 14.22 -11.85 2.66
CA LYS A 352 15.26 -12.89 2.75
C LYS A 352 16.23 -12.85 1.59
N GLU A 353 15.77 -12.67 0.36
CA GLU A 353 16.61 -12.54 -0.83
C GLU A 353 17.62 -11.38 -0.68
N ARG A 354 17.23 -10.34 0.05
CA ARG A 354 18.07 -9.17 0.34
C ARG A 354 18.90 -9.29 1.62
N GLY A 355 18.83 -10.42 2.32
CA GLY A 355 19.56 -10.63 3.58
C GLY A 355 18.96 -9.85 4.77
N LEU A 356 17.72 -9.40 4.67
CA LEU A 356 16.95 -8.69 5.71
C LEU A 356 15.83 -9.57 6.31
N GLY A 357 15.89 -10.88 6.07
CA GLY A 357 14.81 -11.82 6.40
C GLY A 357 14.53 -11.92 7.90
N PRO A 358 13.24 -11.89 8.32
CA PRO A 358 12.86 -12.03 9.71
C PRO A 358 12.93 -13.50 10.19
N THR A 359 13.23 -13.68 11.48
CA THR A 359 12.96 -14.91 12.22
C THR A 359 11.57 -14.89 12.86
N GLU A 360 11.03 -13.67 13.09
CA GLU A 360 9.70 -13.45 13.64
C GLU A 360 8.96 -12.34 12.86
N VAL A 361 7.69 -12.59 12.52
CA VAL A 361 6.79 -11.58 11.95
C VAL A 361 5.51 -11.47 12.79
N LEU A 362 5.24 -10.27 13.29
CA LEU A 362 3.94 -9.91 13.88
C LEU A 362 2.99 -9.44 12.78
N ALA A 363 1.80 -10.02 12.74
CA ALA A 363 0.79 -9.65 11.74
C ALA A 363 -0.63 -9.77 12.31
N ASP A 364 -1.61 -9.23 11.60
CA ASP A 364 -2.99 -9.38 12.03
C ASP A 364 -3.54 -10.80 11.73
N SER A 365 -4.77 -11.06 12.15
CA SER A 365 -5.38 -12.39 12.03
C SER A 365 -5.55 -12.86 10.57
N LEU A 366 -5.66 -11.95 9.60
CA LEU A 366 -5.83 -12.33 8.19
C LEU A 366 -4.57 -13.00 7.63
N TYR A 367 -3.39 -12.55 8.05
CA TYR A 367 -2.11 -13.19 7.68
C TYR A 367 -1.88 -14.52 8.40
N GLY A 368 -2.54 -14.74 9.56
CA GLY A 368 -2.35 -15.89 10.46
C GLY A 368 -3.02 -17.19 10.03
N SER A 369 -3.31 -17.39 8.73
CA SER A 369 -3.86 -18.67 8.24
C SER A 369 -2.87 -19.82 8.46
N GLU A 370 -3.39 -21.05 8.65
CA GLU A 370 -2.54 -22.24 8.84
C GLU A 370 -1.58 -22.46 7.69
N LYS A 371 -2.04 -22.16 6.46
CA LYS A 371 -1.20 -22.23 5.25
C LYS A 371 -0.01 -21.27 5.33
N ASN A 372 -0.26 -20.02 5.71
CA ASN A 372 0.78 -19.01 5.82
C ASN A 372 1.77 -19.32 6.94
N VAL A 373 1.26 -19.74 8.11
CA VAL A 373 2.12 -20.11 9.25
C VAL A 373 3.02 -21.29 8.90
N ALA A 374 2.50 -22.31 8.22
CA ALA A 374 3.29 -23.45 7.79
C ALA A 374 4.33 -23.08 6.72
N ALA A 375 3.96 -22.25 5.75
CA ALA A 375 4.87 -21.80 4.71
C ALA A 375 6.00 -20.90 5.26
N ALA A 376 5.68 -19.97 6.17
CA ALA A 376 6.67 -19.13 6.84
C ALA A 376 7.63 -19.97 7.72
N ALA A 377 7.09 -20.95 8.45
CA ALA A 377 7.89 -21.86 9.27
C ALA A 377 8.88 -22.68 8.42
N ALA A 378 8.47 -23.14 7.22
CA ALA A 378 9.36 -23.82 6.28
C ALA A 378 10.53 -22.94 5.82
N MET A 379 10.34 -21.63 5.85
CA MET A 379 11.38 -20.62 5.60
C MET A 379 12.15 -20.20 6.87
N GLY A 380 11.89 -20.81 8.03
CA GLY A 380 12.54 -20.45 9.31
C GLY A 380 12.02 -19.15 9.93
N THR A 381 10.79 -18.75 9.62
CA THR A 381 10.14 -17.54 10.18
C THR A 381 8.92 -17.92 11.02
N GLU A 382 8.87 -17.50 12.28
CA GLU A 382 7.70 -17.66 13.15
C GLU A 382 6.70 -16.53 12.86
N VAL A 383 5.44 -16.87 12.62
CA VAL A 383 4.34 -15.90 12.47
C VAL A 383 3.56 -15.79 13.76
N VAL A 384 3.61 -14.63 14.39
CA VAL A 384 2.86 -14.30 15.59
C VAL A 384 1.62 -13.49 15.20
N ALA A 385 0.52 -14.20 14.99
CA ALA A 385 -0.75 -13.64 14.57
C ALA A 385 -1.91 -14.39 15.21
N PRO A 386 -3.02 -13.71 15.55
CA PRO A 386 -4.23 -14.37 16.01
C PRO A 386 -4.80 -15.32 14.96
N VAL A 387 -5.49 -16.36 15.41
CA VAL A 387 -6.15 -17.30 14.51
C VAL A 387 -7.32 -16.62 13.80
N PRO A 388 -7.43 -16.74 12.45
CA PRO A 388 -8.54 -16.15 11.69
C PRO A 388 -9.92 -16.61 12.19
N GLY A 389 -10.93 -15.74 11.99
CA GLY A 389 -12.33 -16.06 12.31
C GLY A 389 -12.80 -15.59 13.70
N GLY A 390 -11.95 -14.79 14.40
CA GLY A 390 -12.34 -14.05 15.61
C GLY A 390 -12.99 -14.89 16.71
N GLN A 391 -13.28 -14.24 17.83
CA GLN A 391 -14.06 -14.81 18.95
C GLN A 391 -15.58 -14.60 18.77
N LYS A 392 -16.12 -14.61 17.54
CA LYS A 392 -17.58 -14.60 17.39
C LYS A 392 -18.14 -15.75 18.19
N LYS A 393 -19.04 -15.47 19.13
CA LYS A 393 -19.75 -16.48 19.90
C LYS A 393 -20.45 -17.41 18.89
N SER A 394 -19.85 -18.55 18.64
CA SER A 394 -20.50 -19.66 17.95
C SER A 394 -21.60 -20.17 18.86
N LYS A 395 -22.77 -20.54 18.32
CA LYS A 395 -23.80 -21.23 19.09
C LYS A 395 -23.33 -22.59 19.61
N SER A 396 -22.20 -23.09 19.09
CA SER A 396 -21.59 -24.36 19.49
C SER A 396 -20.19 -24.12 20.05
N ALA A 397 -19.85 -24.78 21.15
CA ALA A 397 -18.52 -24.75 21.73
C ALA A 397 -17.47 -25.23 20.72
N ARG A 398 -16.30 -24.58 20.71
CA ARG A 398 -15.20 -24.94 19.82
C ARG A 398 -14.22 -25.86 20.49
N LEU A 399 -13.44 -26.63 19.73
CA LEU A 399 -12.36 -27.46 20.24
C LEU A 399 -11.39 -26.66 21.15
N SER A 400 -11.19 -25.37 20.90
CA SER A 400 -10.38 -24.47 21.74
C SER A 400 -10.92 -24.20 23.15
N GLU A 401 -12.13 -24.69 23.48
CA GLU A 401 -12.72 -24.63 24.81
C GLU A 401 -12.47 -25.93 25.61
N PHE A 402 -12.01 -26.98 24.92
CA PHE A 402 -11.58 -28.23 25.50
C PHE A 402 -10.10 -28.13 25.93
N ALA A 403 -9.74 -28.78 27.04
CA ALA A 403 -8.34 -28.96 27.38
C ALA A 403 -7.74 -30.04 26.49
N LEU A 404 -6.63 -29.70 25.82
CA LEU A 404 -5.92 -30.61 24.92
C LEU A 404 -4.66 -31.17 25.60
N THR A 405 -4.30 -32.41 25.28
CA THR A 405 -3.00 -33.00 25.58
C THR A 405 -1.93 -32.45 24.62
N GLU A 406 -0.65 -32.65 24.96
CA GLU A 406 0.47 -32.26 24.07
C GLU A 406 0.42 -32.98 22.71
N GLU A 407 -0.13 -34.22 22.71
CA GLU A 407 -0.31 -35.01 21.49
C GLU A 407 -1.55 -34.62 20.67
N GLY A 408 -2.31 -33.59 21.12
CA GLY A 408 -3.49 -33.06 20.42
C GLY A 408 -4.76 -33.86 20.66
N GLY A 409 -4.79 -34.76 21.66
CA GLY A 409 -6.02 -35.37 22.16
C GLY A 409 -6.80 -34.47 23.10
N ILE A 410 -8.05 -34.79 23.40
CA ILE A 410 -8.85 -34.09 24.41
C ILE A 410 -8.55 -34.67 25.79
N ALA A 411 -8.00 -33.85 26.69
CA ALA A 411 -7.82 -34.21 28.10
C ALA A 411 -9.13 -34.05 28.86
N ASN A 412 -9.82 -32.91 28.74
CA ASN A 412 -11.08 -32.62 29.44
C ASN A 412 -12.02 -31.77 28.57
N CYS A 413 -13.33 -31.99 28.76
CA CYS A 413 -14.36 -31.11 28.18
C CYS A 413 -14.41 -29.75 28.93
N PRO A 414 -15.15 -28.74 28.43
CA PRO A 414 -15.27 -27.41 29.07
C PRO A 414 -15.84 -27.41 30.50
N ILE A 415 -16.40 -28.51 30.97
CA ILE A 415 -16.92 -28.68 32.34
C ILE A 415 -15.95 -29.50 33.20
N GLY A 416 -14.86 -30.02 32.63
CA GLY A 416 -13.80 -30.73 33.37
C GLY A 416 -13.87 -32.26 33.30
N HIS A 417 -14.77 -32.87 32.52
CA HIS A 417 -14.86 -34.32 32.36
C HIS A 417 -13.90 -34.84 31.30
N ALA A 418 -13.12 -35.88 31.65
CA ALA A 418 -12.28 -36.58 30.69
C ALA A 418 -13.12 -37.44 29.72
N PRO A 419 -12.68 -37.66 28.49
CA PRO A 419 -13.31 -38.62 27.59
C PRO A 419 -13.05 -40.05 28.08
N ILE A 420 -13.98 -40.97 27.83
CA ILE A 420 -13.78 -42.42 28.06
C ILE A 420 -12.71 -42.93 27.09
N GLU A 421 -12.73 -42.40 25.87
CA GLU A 421 -11.85 -42.80 24.77
C GLU A 421 -11.56 -41.60 23.87
N ASP A 422 -10.33 -41.45 23.41
CA ASP A 422 -9.92 -40.51 22.37
C ASP A 422 -8.98 -41.20 21.38
N VAL A 423 -9.53 -41.66 20.26
CA VAL A 423 -8.83 -42.50 19.29
C VAL A 423 -8.53 -41.71 18.01
N ALA A 424 -7.29 -41.81 17.53
CA ALA A 424 -6.87 -41.31 16.24
C ALA A 424 -7.29 -42.28 15.13
N ARG A 425 -8.01 -41.76 14.11
CA ARG A 425 -8.41 -42.50 12.91
C ARG A 425 -7.93 -41.73 11.66
N GLY A 426 -6.69 -42.01 11.26
CA GLY A 426 -6.08 -41.30 10.12
C GLY A 426 -5.88 -39.80 10.41
N ASN A 427 -6.55 -38.92 9.65
CA ASN A 427 -6.46 -37.46 9.83
C ASN A 427 -7.46 -36.90 10.86
N HIS A 428 -8.38 -37.71 11.35
CA HIS A 428 -9.38 -37.36 12.37
C HIS A 428 -9.10 -38.05 13.70
N ARG A 429 -9.59 -37.45 14.77
CA ARG A 429 -9.69 -38.04 16.11
C ARG A 429 -11.15 -38.02 16.52
N GLU A 430 -11.52 -38.98 17.38
CA GLU A 430 -12.85 -39.07 17.94
C GLU A 430 -12.73 -39.27 19.47
N ALA A 431 -13.21 -38.29 20.21
CA ALA A 431 -13.32 -38.37 21.65
C ALA A 431 -14.74 -38.74 22.07
N VAL A 432 -14.91 -39.74 22.90
CA VAL A 432 -16.20 -40.22 23.40
C VAL A 432 -16.31 -39.91 24.88
N PHE A 433 -17.41 -39.28 25.31
CA PHE A 433 -17.71 -38.94 26.71
C PHE A 433 -18.85 -39.78 27.24
N ALA A 434 -18.83 -40.05 28.57
CA ALA A 434 -19.84 -40.83 29.27
C ALA A 434 -21.23 -40.17 29.11
N VAL A 435 -22.26 -41.01 28.97
CA VAL A 435 -23.65 -40.62 28.88
C VAL A 435 -24.07 -39.78 30.09
N GLU A 436 -23.68 -40.21 31.28
CA GLU A 436 -23.98 -39.61 32.57
C GLU A 436 -23.52 -38.17 32.68
N HIS A 437 -22.29 -37.88 32.18
CA HIS A 437 -21.72 -36.53 32.19
C HIS A 437 -22.40 -35.60 31.19
N CYS A 438 -22.88 -36.11 30.06
CA CYS A 438 -23.41 -35.30 28.99
C CYS A 438 -24.93 -35.06 29.08
N LEU A 439 -25.72 -35.98 29.64
CA LEU A 439 -27.16 -35.83 29.78
C LEU A 439 -27.56 -34.67 30.71
N GLY A 440 -26.88 -34.54 31.86
CA GLY A 440 -27.11 -33.46 32.83
C GLY A 440 -26.26 -32.20 32.60
N CYS A 441 -25.48 -32.11 31.52
CA CYS A 441 -24.51 -31.04 31.33
C CYS A 441 -25.18 -29.68 31.05
N PRO A 442 -24.87 -28.60 31.81
CA PRO A 442 -25.43 -27.29 31.62
C PRO A 442 -25.08 -26.67 30.25
N LYS A 443 -23.96 -27.09 29.66
CA LYS A 443 -23.53 -26.65 28.32
C LYS A 443 -23.99 -27.55 27.17
N ARG A 444 -24.88 -28.52 27.44
CA ARG A 444 -25.29 -29.51 26.45
C ARG A 444 -25.81 -28.94 25.15
N LYS A 445 -26.57 -27.84 25.20
CA LYS A 445 -27.12 -27.15 24.01
C LYS A 445 -26.08 -26.48 23.13
N GLU A 446 -24.96 -26.12 23.72
CA GLU A 446 -23.83 -25.42 23.04
C GLU A 446 -22.68 -26.38 22.70
N CYS A 447 -22.72 -27.62 23.25
CA CYS A 447 -21.66 -28.58 23.07
C CYS A 447 -21.73 -29.27 21.70
N PRO A 448 -20.60 -29.40 20.96
CA PRO A 448 -20.57 -30.01 19.63
C PRO A 448 -20.71 -31.53 19.61
N VAL A 449 -20.75 -32.17 20.77
CA VAL A 449 -20.86 -33.63 20.89
C VAL A 449 -22.19 -34.14 20.33
N LYS A 450 -22.15 -35.27 19.62
CA LYS A 450 -23.31 -35.99 19.08
C LYS A 450 -23.47 -37.33 19.79
N SER A 451 -24.73 -37.82 19.89
CA SER A 451 -24.98 -39.14 20.41
C SER A 451 -24.33 -40.21 19.52
N VAL A 452 -23.56 -41.11 20.10
CA VAL A 452 -22.94 -42.28 19.47
C VAL A 452 -23.29 -43.53 20.27
N ARG A 453 -22.96 -44.73 19.74
CA ARG A 453 -23.37 -45.99 20.36
C ARG A 453 -22.96 -46.15 21.84
N ASN A 454 -21.78 -45.61 22.20
CA ASN A 454 -21.20 -45.78 23.55
C ASN A 454 -21.11 -44.47 24.35
N GLY A 455 -21.89 -43.43 23.99
CA GLY A 455 -21.82 -42.15 24.69
C GLY A 455 -22.12 -40.93 23.82
N TYR A 456 -21.34 -39.89 24.03
CA TYR A 456 -21.38 -38.65 23.22
C TYR A 456 -20.03 -38.42 22.57
N GLY A 457 -19.98 -38.53 21.22
CA GLY A 457 -18.76 -38.39 20.41
C GLY A 457 -18.56 -36.98 19.89
N PHE A 458 -17.30 -36.57 19.88
CA PHE A 458 -16.83 -35.36 19.21
C PHE A 458 -15.69 -35.70 18.24
N SER A 459 -15.94 -35.54 16.94
CA SER A 459 -14.93 -35.79 15.93
C SER A 459 -14.26 -34.47 15.54
N TYR A 460 -12.94 -34.49 15.43
CA TYR A 460 -12.11 -33.31 15.08
C TYR A 460 -10.86 -33.73 14.29
N ASP A 461 -10.30 -32.81 13.52
CA ASP A 461 -9.14 -33.06 12.68
C ASP A 461 -7.86 -32.38 13.20
N ARG A 462 -6.70 -32.73 12.59
CA ARG A 462 -5.40 -32.16 12.97
C ARG A 462 -5.35 -30.64 12.76
N LYS A 463 -6.08 -30.09 11.77
CA LYS A 463 -6.14 -28.64 11.52
C LYS A 463 -6.88 -27.94 12.67
N GLN A 464 -7.99 -28.52 13.13
CA GLN A 464 -8.75 -28.00 14.27
C GLN A 464 -7.93 -28.05 15.56
N VAL A 465 -7.13 -29.11 15.78
CA VAL A 465 -6.19 -29.23 16.91
C VAL A 465 -5.16 -28.09 16.87
N LYS A 466 -4.47 -27.90 15.75
CA LYS A 466 -3.50 -26.83 15.61
C LYS A 466 -4.12 -25.45 15.85
N MET A 467 -5.31 -25.21 15.31
CA MET A 467 -6.04 -23.95 15.54
C MET A 467 -6.44 -23.78 17.02
N ALA A 468 -6.86 -24.86 17.70
CA ALA A 468 -7.23 -24.81 19.09
C ALA A 468 -6.01 -24.54 19.99
N MET A 469 -4.87 -25.18 19.72
CA MET A 469 -3.62 -24.96 20.44
C MET A 469 -3.12 -23.49 20.23
N ARG A 470 -3.18 -22.97 19.01
CA ARG A 470 -2.85 -21.56 18.74
C ARG A 470 -3.77 -20.61 19.51
N ARG A 471 -5.08 -20.85 19.56
CA ARG A 471 -6.02 -20.04 20.35
C ARG A 471 -5.77 -20.15 21.86
N ALA A 472 -5.34 -21.29 22.35
CA ALA A 472 -4.92 -21.42 23.74
C ALA A 472 -3.66 -20.56 24.02
N ARG A 473 -2.68 -20.61 23.12
CA ARG A 473 -1.45 -19.79 23.20
C ARG A 473 -1.76 -18.28 23.17
N GLU A 474 -2.73 -17.82 22.37
CA GLU A 474 -3.16 -16.40 22.32
C GLU A 474 -3.64 -15.85 23.67
N LYS A 475 -4.14 -16.71 24.55
CA LYS A 475 -4.60 -16.34 25.89
C LYS A 475 -3.46 -16.14 26.88
N THR A 476 -2.26 -16.61 26.57
CA THR A 476 -1.09 -16.50 27.48
C THR A 476 -0.59 -15.04 27.56
N VAL A 477 -0.01 -14.70 28.70
CA VAL A 477 0.62 -13.38 28.92
C VAL A 477 1.77 -13.20 27.93
N ALA A 478 2.60 -14.22 27.74
CA ALA A 478 3.74 -14.20 26.83
C ALA A 478 3.34 -13.86 25.38
N PHE A 479 2.24 -14.45 24.87
CA PHE A 479 1.74 -14.09 23.53
C PHE A 479 1.26 -12.64 23.48
N ARG A 480 0.50 -12.19 24.47
CA ARG A 480 -0.03 -10.82 24.50
C ARG A 480 1.08 -9.78 24.59
N ASP A 481 2.13 -10.04 25.34
CA ASP A 481 3.28 -9.15 25.48
C ASP A 481 4.09 -9.04 24.18
N ARG A 482 4.30 -10.15 23.48
CA ARG A 482 4.91 -10.14 22.14
C ARG A 482 4.01 -9.41 21.12
N TYR A 483 2.74 -9.79 21.08
CA TYR A 483 1.79 -9.30 20.06
C TYR A 483 1.45 -7.81 20.20
N ARG A 484 1.54 -7.21 21.40
CA ARG A 484 1.30 -5.77 21.59
C ARG A 484 2.22 -4.90 20.75
N CYS A 485 3.44 -5.36 20.43
CA CYS A 485 4.38 -4.63 19.57
C CYS A 485 3.87 -4.45 18.13
N ARG A 486 2.87 -5.26 17.70
CA ARG A 486 2.23 -5.12 16.38
C ARG A 486 1.59 -3.75 16.21
N SER A 487 0.94 -3.21 17.24
CA SER A 487 0.25 -1.90 17.15
C SER A 487 1.17 -0.74 16.75
N GLY A 488 2.48 -0.88 16.97
CA GLY A 488 3.44 0.13 16.58
C GLY A 488 3.52 0.37 15.06
N ILE A 489 3.01 -0.55 14.20
CA ILE A 489 2.96 -0.33 12.74
C ILE A 489 1.98 0.80 12.38
N GLU A 490 0.95 1.02 13.18
CA GLU A 490 0.03 2.15 13.00
C GLU A 490 0.75 3.50 13.15
N GLY A 491 1.73 3.56 14.06
CA GLY A 491 2.65 4.70 14.17
C GLY A 491 3.51 4.90 12.94
N ALA A 492 3.96 3.79 12.32
CA ALA A 492 4.69 3.84 11.04
C ALA A 492 3.82 4.38 9.90
N PHE A 493 2.58 3.90 9.79
CA PHE A 493 1.64 4.40 8.78
C PHE A 493 1.26 5.86 9.00
N SER A 494 1.08 6.26 10.26
CA SER A 494 0.85 7.67 10.60
C SER A 494 2.05 8.55 10.25
N ALA A 495 3.27 8.08 10.47
CA ALA A 495 4.49 8.79 10.10
C ALA A 495 4.65 8.87 8.58
N LEU A 496 4.43 7.75 7.86
CA LEU A 496 4.46 7.66 6.41
C LEU A 496 3.45 8.65 5.79
N ASP A 497 2.22 8.67 6.28
CA ASP A 497 1.18 9.55 5.78
C ASP A 497 1.48 11.04 6.07
N ARG A 498 1.86 11.38 7.31
CA ARG A 498 2.19 12.77 7.69
C ARG A 498 3.38 13.34 6.95
N LEU A 499 4.39 12.51 6.66
CA LEU A 499 5.60 12.97 5.96
C LEU A 499 5.39 13.06 4.46
N THR A 500 4.56 12.20 3.90
CA THR A 500 4.54 12.00 2.45
C THR A 500 3.15 12.06 1.81
N GLY A 501 2.07 12.16 2.58
CA GLY A 501 0.70 12.17 2.06
C GLY A 501 0.30 10.88 1.33
N VAL A 502 0.86 9.72 1.74
CA VAL A 502 0.73 8.44 1.01
C VAL A 502 -0.71 7.97 0.82
N LYS A 503 -1.61 8.31 1.74
CA LYS A 503 -3.02 7.89 1.65
C LYS A 503 -3.82 8.60 0.56
N GLN A 504 -3.36 9.78 0.10
CA GLN A 504 -4.04 10.60 -0.91
C GLN A 504 -3.05 11.07 -1.97
N LEU A 505 -2.69 10.17 -2.88
CA LEU A 505 -1.74 10.47 -3.93
C LEU A 505 -2.37 11.34 -5.05
N ARG A 506 -1.53 12.16 -5.69
CA ARG A 506 -1.93 12.99 -6.84
C ARG A 506 -1.97 12.21 -8.15
N VAL A 507 -1.56 10.95 -8.13
CA VAL A 507 -1.47 10.05 -9.29
C VAL A 507 -2.53 8.97 -9.26
N ARG A 508 -2.70 8.26 -10.37
CA ARG A 508 -3.62 7.15 -10.56
C ARG A 508 -3.03 6.08 -11.48
N GLY A 509 -3.59 4.90 -11.42
CA GLY A 509 -3.05 3.72 -12.10
C GLY A 509 -1.95 3.03 -11.29
N MET A 510 -1.94 1.71 -11.33
CA MET A 510 -1.09 0.85 -10.48
C MET A 510 0.41 1.23 -10.56
N LYS A 511 0.92 1.46 -11.79
CA LYS A 511 2.34 1.78 -11.98
C LYS A 511 2.75 3.09 -11.29
N ALA A 512 1.94 4.14 -11.45
CA ALA A 512 2.23 5.45 -10.85
C ALA A 512 2.05 5.44 -9.33
N VAL A 513 1.03 4.73 -8.81
CA VAL A 513 0.81 4.56 -7.38
C VAL A 513 1.98 3.79 -6.77
N ARG A 514 2.39 2.66 -7.38
CA ARG A 514 3.55 1.87 -6.93
C ARG A 514 4.81 2.72 -6.89
N TYR A 515 5.13 3.43 -7.96
CA TYR A 515 6.26 4.37 -8.01
C TYR A 515 6.26 5.34 -6.82
N CYS A 516 5.16 6.03 -6.57
CA CYS A 516 5.07 7.01 -5.50
C CYS A 516 5.24 6.34 -4.12
N VAL A 517 4.51 5.27 -3.84
CA VAL A 517 4.55 4.59 -2.52
C VAL A 517 5.93 4.03 -2.21
N THR A 518 6.56 3.40 -3.20
CA THR A 518 7.89 2.80 -3.05
C THR A 518 8.95 3.86 -2.72
N LEU A 519 8.98 4.98 -3.45
CA LEU A 519 9.93 6.06 -3.17
C LEU A 519 9.61 6.80 -1.86
N LYS A 520 8.33 6.97 -1.52
CA LYS A 520 7.93 7.53 -0.23
C LYS A 520 8.42 6.65 0.94
N ALA A 521 8.33 5.33 0.82
CA ALA A 521 8.86 4.40 1.82
C ALA A 521 10.39 4.50 1.96
N ALA A 522 11.13 4.56 0.86
CA ALA A 522 12.58 4.79 0.86
C ALA A 522 12.95 6.11 1.56
N GLY A 523 12.21 7.17 1.26
CA GLY A 523 12.41 8.48 1.89
C GLY A 523 12.11 8.47 3.39
N VAL A 524 11.07 7.76 3.85
CA VAL A 524 10.78 7.60 5.27
C VAL A 524 11.92 6.87 5.98
N ASN A 525 12.48 5.81 5.39
CA ASN A 525 13.66 5.13 5.94
C ASN A 525 14.85 6.08 6.08
N LEU A 526 15.11 6.88 5.05
CA LEU A 526 16.16 7.90 5.08
C LEU A 526 15.96 8.87 6.26
N PHE A 527 14.77 9.45 6.41
CA PHE A 527 14.54 10.46 7.47
C PHE A 527 14.50 9.85 8.87
N ARG A 528 14.09 8.60 9.01
CA ARG A 528 14.23 7.84 10.28
C ARG A 528 15.71 7.64 10.63
N ALA A 529 16.53 7.28 9.66
CA ALA A 529 17.97 7.14 9.85
C ALA A 529 18.63 8.47 10.23
N VAL A 530 18.25 9.57 9.58
CA VAL A 530 18.74 10.93 9.92
C VAL A 530 18.41 11.31 11.36
N ALA A 531 17.25 10.92 11.87
CA ALA A 531 16.82 11.27 13.24
C ALA A 531 17.74 10.66 14.32
N ILE A 532 18.41 9.54 14.01
CA ILE A 532 19.35 8.88 14.93
C ILE A 532 20.81 9.04 14.51
N TRP A 533 21.05 9.59 13.33
CA TRP A 533 22.39 9.79 12.82
C TRP A 533 23.12 10.90 13.59
N ASN A 534 24.32 10.56 14.11
CA ASN A 534 25.17 11.54 14.80
C ASN A 534 26.49 11.70 14.02
N PRO A 535 26.66 12.83 13.29
CA PRO A 535 27.86 13.05 12.50
C PRO A 535 29.15 13.23 13.33
N GLU A 536 29.01 13.53 14.63
CA GLU A 536 30.18 13.72 15.53
C GLU A 536 30.81 12.39 15.95
N ARG A 537 30.12 11.27 15.78
CA ARG A 537 30.65 9.91 15.99
C ARG A 537 31.45 9.39 14.81
N GLY A 538 32.00 10.28 13.98
CA GLY A 538 32.70 10.03 12.74
C GLY A 538 33.42 8.68 12.65
N GLY A 539 32.94 7.81 11.75
CA GLY A 539 33.71 6.69 11.22
C GLY A 539 33.91 5.46 12.10
N LYS A 540 33.36 5.39 13.32
CA LYS A 540 33.33 4.15 14.10
C LYS A 540 32.02 3.41 13.84
N PRO A 541 32.03 2.10 13.59
CA PRO A 541 30.81 1.32 13.42
C PRO A 541 29.92 1.49 14.63
N PRO A 542 28.58 1.57 14.45
CA PRO A 542 27.62 1.68 15.55
C PRO A 542 27.58 0.35 16.31
N GLY A 543 28.41 0.22 17.31
CA GLY A 543 28.52 -0.93 18.20
C GLY A 543 28.73 -0.51 19.64
N SER A 544 28.76 0.81 19.93
CA SER A 544 28.85 1.32 21.29
C SER A 544 27.52 1.99 21.66
N PRO A 545 26.87 1.59 22.78
CA PRO A 545 25.62 2.20 23.21
C PRO A 545 25.80 3.71 23.42
N PRO A 546 24.81 4.55 23.07
CA PRO A 546 24.87 5.98 23.36
C PRO A 546 24.85 6.19 24.86
N SER A 547 25.77 7.02 25.39
CA SER A 547 25.72 7.48 26.77
C SER A 547 24.38 8.18 27.05
N ALA A 548 23.84 7.98 28.25
CA ALA A 548 22.48 8.29 28.72
C ALA A 548 21.93 9.74 28.53
N GLY A 549 22.67 10.64 27.88
CA GLY A 549 22.31 12.07 27.80
C GLY A 549 21.45 12.48 26.57
N ILE A 550 21.20 11.62 25.57
CA ILE A 550 20.64 12.05 24.27
C ILE A 550 19.15 11.71 24.08
N CYS A 551 18.60 10.84 24.92
CA CYS A 551 17.22 10.34 24.72
C CYS A 551 16.12 11.39 24.97
N SER A 552 16.36 12.44 25.78
CA SER A 552 15.37 13.50 26.03
C SER A 552 15.31 14.57 24.92
N MET A 553 16.38 14.73 24.13
CA MET A 553 16.40 15.71 23.03
C MET A 553 15.74 15.24 21.73
N VAL A 554 15.73 13.93 21.46
CA VAL A 554 15.22 13.39 20.19
C VAL A 554 13.69 13.46 20.11
N GLY A 555 12.98 13.24 21.21
CA GLY A 555 11.52 13.42 21.29
C GLY A 555 11.09 14.88 21.05
N GLY A 556 11.86 15.83 21.58
CA GLY A 556 11.64 17.26 21.39
C GLY A 556 11.99 17.77 19.98
N PHE A 557 12.96 17.15 19.31
CA PHE A 557 13.38 17.55 17.97
C PHE A 557 12.37 17.14 16.90
N PHE A 558 11.79 15.93 17.02
CA PHE A 558 10.73 15.47 16.12
C PHE A 558 9.45 16.31 16.30
N HIS A 559 9.11 16.66 17.53
CA HIS A 559 7.95 17.52 17.80
C HIS A 559 8.17 18.96 17.30
N ARG A 560 9.39 19.52 17.43
CA ARG A 560 9.74 20.85 16.92
C ARG A 560 9.81 20.91 15.38
N PHE A 561 10.26 19.84 14.70
CA PHE A 561 10.30 19.81 13.24
C PHE A 561 8.89 19.73 12.62
N VAL A 562 7.99 18.98 13.25
CA VAL A 562 6.56 18.92 12.85
C VAL A 562 5.87 20.25 13.16
N CYS A 563 6.21 20.94 14.27
CA CYS A 563 5.68 22.27 14.57
C CYS A 563 6.23 23.35 13.63
N LEU A 564 7.50 23.27 13.18
CA LEU A 564 8.06 24.21 12.22
C LEU A 564 7.41 24.08 10.84
N ALA A 565 7.14 22.85 10.38
CA ALA A 565 6.42 22.60 9.14
C ALA A 565 4.95 23.08 9.22
N ARG A 566 4.30 22.94 10.38
CA ARG A 566 2.95 23.49 10.60
C ARG A 566 2.93 25.04 10.64
N ASN A 567 3.94 25.67 11.21
CA ASN A 567 4.03 27.13 11.25
C ASN A 567 4.33 27.76 9.88
N LEU A 568 5.04 27.05 8.99
CA LEU A 568 5.25 27.49 7.61
C LEU A 568 3.97 27.37 6.76
N HIS A 569 3.10 26.36 7.03
CA HIS A 569 1.78 26.29 6.39
C HIS A 569 0.80 27.36 6.89
N GLY A 570 0.94 27.83 8.13
CA GLY A 570 0.13 28.90 8.71
C GLY A 570 0.47 30.30 8.20
N ILE A 571 1.66 30.51 7.64
CA ILE A 571 2.10 31.83 7.15
C ILE A 571 1.67 32.11 5.71
N PHE A 572 1.28 31.07 4.95
CA PHE A 572 0.83 31.19 3.54
C PHE A 572 -0.66 30.90 3.32
N SER A 573 -1.49 30.89 4.34
CA SER A 573 -2.93 30.94 4.13
C SER A 573 -3.36 32.38 3.81
N PHE A 574 -3.28 32.76 2.56
CA PHE A 574 -3.99 33.92 2.06
C PHE A 574 -5.49 33.67 2.18
N GLY A 575 -6.13 34.41 3.07
CA GLY A 575 -7.58 34.47 3.16
C GLY A 575 -8.18 35.01 1.85
N PRO A 576 -9.46 34.68 1.57
CA PRO A 576 -10.09 35.15 0.34
C PRO A 576 -10.28 36.67 0.39
N PHE A 577 -9.54 37.41 -0.43
CA PHE A 577 -9.89 38.79 -0.73
C PHE A 577 -11.14 38.79 -1.60
N ALA A 578 -12.28 38.96 -0.96
CA ALA A 578 -13.50 39.38 -1.62
C ALA A 578 -13.42 40.89 -1.87
N HIS A 579 -13.04 41.28 -3.07
CA HIS A 579 -13.35 42.62 -3.55
C HIS A 579 -14.63 42.56 -4.37
N PRO A 580 -15.61 43.42 -4.07
CA PRO A 580 -16.82 43.55 -4.89
C PRO A 580 -16.45 44.26 -6.20
N ILE A 581 -16.80 43.65 -7.33
CA ILE A 581 -16.74 44.25 -8.65
C ILE A 581 -17.92 45.24 -8.75
N PRO A 582 -17.72 46.51 -9.05
CA PRO A 582 -18.82 47.42 -9.31
C PRO A 582 -19.47 47.07 -10.66
N ALA A 583 -20.78 47.01 -10.66
CA ALA A 583 -21.59 46.88 -11.86
C ALA A 583 -21.35 48.06 -12.82
N ALA A 584 -20.86 47.77 -14.03
CA ALA A 584 -20.88 48.71 -15.12
C ALA A 584 -22.16 48.50 -15.92
N SER A 585 -22.99 49.54 -15.92
CA SER A 585 -24.18 49.75 -16.70
C SER A 585 -23.93 49.67 -18.20
N ALA A 586 -24.95 49.15 -18.89
CA ALA A 586 -25.06 49.07 -20.34
C ALA A 586 -24.89 50.41 -21.06
N VAL A 587 -24.21 50.40 -22.17
CA VAL A 587 -24.62 50.86 -23.49
C VAL A 587 -24.02 49.94 -24.54
#